data_e8ac2baafd1dd6be55ef9d7e3ac08fd5
#
_entry.id   e8ac2baafd1dd6be55ef9d7e3ac08fd5
#
_cell.length_a   1.000
_cell.length_b   1.000
_cell.length_c   1.000
_cell.angle_alpha   90.00
_cell.angle_beta   90.00
_cell.angle_gamma   90.00
#
_symmetry.space_group_name_H-M   'P 1'
#
loop_
_entity.id
_entity.type
_entity.pdbx_description
1 polymer ?
#
loop_
_entity_poly.entity_id
_entity_poly.type
_entity_poly.pdbx_seq_one_letter_code
_entity_poly.pdbx_strand_id
1 'polypeptide(L)'
;MYLLDESVLNEIVNTLIQPEMGGILGIDETNTVVKFQFDNTGRSTAHRYIPDVKILNRVIGEWYNSGIFFIGFVHSHAQGREQLSPCDIRYAEKIKTTCGMTEILMLIYLPDKKSFHQYIL
;
A
#
# COMPACT_ATOMS: atom_id res chain seq x y z
N MET A 1 9.28 -5.34 10.86
CA MET A 1 9.44 -4.59 9.61
C MET A 1 9.55 -5.58 8.45
N TYR A 2 8.94 -5.25 7.32
CA TYR A 2 8.97 -6.11 6.14
C TYR A 2 10.13 -5.74 5.23
N LEU A 3 10.73 -6.73 4.60
CA LEU A 3 11.66 -6.48 3.50
C LEU A 3 10.86 -6.11 2.26
N LEU A 4 11.35 -5.15 1.51
CA LEU A 4 10.73 -4.71 0.26
C LEU A 4 11.65 -5.11 -0.89
N ASP A 5 11.15 -5.91 -1.81
CA ASP A 5 11.93 -6.29 -2.98
C ASP A 5 12.27 -5.07 -3.81
N GLU A 6 13.48 -5.04 -4.37
CA GLU A 6 13.95 -3.90 -5.14
C GLU A 6 13.03 -3.59 -6.33
N SER A 7 12.49 -4.62 -6.97
CA SER A 7 11.56 -4.44 -8.08
C SER A 7 10.29 -3.70 -7.65
N VAL A 8 9.82 -3.97 -6.43
CA VAL A 8 8.65 -3.29 -5.86
C VAL A 8 8.96 -1.82 -5.59
N LEU A 9 10.13 -1.54 -5.00
CA LEU A 9 10.54 -0.17 -4.74
C LEU A 9 10.64 0.63 -6.03
N ASN A 10 11.24 0.04 -7.06
CA ASN A 10 11.39 0.69 -8.37
C ASN A 10 10.03 0.96 -9.02
N GLU A 11 9.11 0.02 -8.92
CA GLU A 11 7.77 0.18 -9.48
C GLU A 11 7.01 1.31 -8.78
N ILE A 12 7.09 1.38 -7.46
CA ILE A 12 6.45 2.45 -6.68
C ILE A 12 7.03 3.81 -7.06
N VAL A 13 8.36 3.92 -7.12
CA VAL A 13 9.03 5.18 -7.47
C VAL A 13 8.60 5.67 -8.85
N ASN A 14 8.43 4.75 -9.80
CA ASN A 14 8.07 5.10 -11.18
C ASN A 14 6.57 5.35 -11.37
N THR A 15 5.74 4.93 -10.43
CA THR A 15 4.28 4.96 -10.55
C THR A 15 3.63 6.03 -9.68
N LEU A 16 4.01 6.11 -8.40
CA LEU A 16 3.42 7.06 -7.46
C LEU A 16 4.16 8.39 -7.49
N ILE A 17 4.07 9.09 -8.63
CA ILE A 17 4.88 10.27 -8.91
C ILE A 17 4.36 11.56 -8.28
N GLN A 18 3.17 11.54 -7.73
CA GLN A 18 2.56 12.71 -7.07
C GLN A 18 1.63 12.24 -5.96
N PRO A 19 1.31 13.10 -4.97
CA PRO A 19 0.25 12.81 -4.00
C PRO A 19 -1.12 12.97 -4.67
N GLU A 20 -2.11 12.30 -4.23
CA GLU A 20 -2.23 11.15 -3.33
C GLU A 20 -2.59 9.96 -4.21
N MET A 21 -1.63 9.14 -4.50
CA MET A 21 -1.83 7.95 -5.33
C MET A 21 -1.52 6.72 -4.48
N GLY A 22 -2.00 5.55 -4.87
CA GLY A 22 -1.75 4.38 -4.06
C GLY A 22 -1.99 3.05 -4.74
N GLY A 23 -1.81 2.01 -3.96
CA GLY A 23 -2.03 0.64 -4.38
C GLY A 23 -1.88 -0.33 -3.23
N ILE A 24 -1.88 -1.61 -3.58
CA ILE A 24 -1.79 -2.68 -2.58
C ILE A 24 -0.46 -3.41 -2.70
N LEU A 25 -0.08 -4.03 -1.59
CA LEU A 25 1.17 -4.76 -1.43
C LEU A 25 0.89 -6.21 -1.11
N GLY A 26 1.68 -7.10 -1.71
CA GLY A 26 1.60 -8.53 -1.45
C GLY A 26 2.94 -9.10 -0.99
N ILE A 27 2.87 -10.04 -0.06
CA ILE A 27 4.06 -10.73 0.48
C ILE A 27 4.07 -12.19 0.04
N ASP A 28 5.28 -12.73 -0.05
CA ASP A 28 5.47 -14.16 -0.22
C ASP A 28 5.63 -14.86 1.13
N GLU A 29 5.96 -16.13 1.11
CA GLU A 29 6.14 -16.96 2.30
C GLU A 29 7.33 -16.54 3.17
N THR A 30 8.24 -15.72 2.64
CA THR A 30 9.40 -15.22 3.39
C THR A 30 9.12 -13.88 4.06
N ASN A 31 7.88 -13.39 4.01
CA ASN A 31 7.47 -12.06 4.49
C ASN A 31 8.19 -10.91 3.77
N THR A 32 8.55 -11.15 2.51
CA THR A 32 9.10 -10.11 1.65
C THR A 32 7.98 -9.55 0.79
N VAL A 33 7.88 -8.23 0.69
CA VAL A 33 6.92 -7.58 -0.21
C VAL A 33 7.45 -7.73 -1.62
N VAL A 34 6.78 -8.58 -2.42
CA VAL A 34 7.22 -8.96 -3.76
C VAL A 34 6.26 -8.49 -4.85
N LYS A 35 5.08 -8.00 -4.47
CA LYS A 35 4.09 -7.51 -5.42
C LYS A 35 3.57 -6.14 -5.01
N PHE A 36 3.39 -5.29 -5.99
CA PHE A 36 2.71 -4.01 -5.88
C PHE A 36 1.72 -3.91 -7.03
N GLN A 37 0.47 -3.58 -6.73
CA GLN A 37 -0.54 -3.31 -7.75
C GLN A 37 -0.96 -1.86 -7.62
N PHE A 38 -0.65 -1.05 -8.62
CA PHE A 38 -1.11 0.33 -8.69
C PHE A 38 -2.62 0.36 -8.84
N ASP A 39 -3.27 1.22 -8.07
CA ASP A 39 -4.71 1.46 -8.17
C ASP A 39 -4.93 2.68 -9.07
N ASN A 40 -4.96 2.42 -10.38
CA ASN A 40 -5.12 3.49 -11.36
C ASN A 40 -6.56 3.97 -11.52
N THR A 41 -7.51 3.31 -10.84
CA THR A 41 -8.93 3.69 -10.85
C THR A 41 -9.39 4.22 -9.50
N GLY A 42 -8.54 4.18 -8.50
CA GLY A 42 -8.80 4.79 -7.21
C GLY A 42 -8.93 6.30 -7.36
N ARG A 43 -9.74 6.90 -6.50
CA ARG A 43 -9.91 8.35 -6.50
C ARG A 43 -8.85 9.00 -5.62
N SER A 44 -8.19 10.02 -6.14
CA SER A 44 -7.25 10.78 -5.34
C SER A 44 -7.61 12.25 -5.36
N THR A 45 -7.40 12.87 -4.22
CA THR A 45 -7.52 14.31 -4.04
C THR A 45 -6.18 14.83 -3.52
N ALA A 46 -6.06 16.14 -3.32
CA ALA A 46 -4.84 16.72 -2.77
C ALA A 46 -4.52 16.22 -1.35
N HIS A 47 -5.49 15.59 -0.68
CA HIS A 47 -5.37 15.23 0.73
C HIS A 47 -5.72 13.76 1.03
N ARG A 48 -6.14 12.99 0.02
CA ARG A 48 -6.64 11.66 0.29
C ARG A 48 -6.61 10.76 -0.95
N TYR A 49 -6.15 9.52 -0.75
CA TYR A 49 -6.30 8.42 -1.70
C TYR A 49 -7.48 7.55 -1.26
N ILE A 50 -8.39 7.23 -2.19
CA ILE A 50 -9.56 6.38 -1.94
C ILE A 50 -9.43 5.14 -2.81
N PRO A 51 -9.18 3.95 -2.20
CA PRO A 51 -9.00 2.71 -2.97
C PRO A 51 -10.23 2.30 -3.78
N ASP A 52 -9.99 1.70 -4.95
CA ASP A 52 -11.02 1.02 -5.72
C ASP A 52 -11.12 -0.42 -5.23
N VAL A 53 -12.02 -0.67 -4.30
CA VAL A 53 -12.13 -1.94 -3.58
C VAL A 53 -12.43 -3.11 -4.52
N LYS A 54 -13.25 -2.90 -5.55
CA LYS A 54 -13.61 -3.98 -6.48
C LYS A 54 -12.42 -4.53 -7.23
N ILE A 55 -11.62 -3.62 -7.81
CA ILE A 55 -10.45 -4.00 -8.59
C ILE A 55 -9.39 -4.61 -7.69
N LEU A 56 -9.16 -4.01 -6.52
CA LEU A 56 -8.15 -4.51 -5.59
C LEU A 56 -8.52 -5.89 -5.04
N ASN A 57 -9.80 -6.15 -4.75
CA ASN A 57 -10.22 -7.48 -4.30
C ASN A 57 -9.98 -8.56 -5.35
N ARG A 58 -10.16 -8.23 -6.62
CA ARG A 58 -9.87 -9.18 -7.71
C ARG A 58 -8.37 -9.52 -7.74
N VAL A 59 -7.54 -8.52 -7.65
CA VAL A 59 -6.07 -8.71 -7.66
C VAL A 59 -5.63 -9.53 -6.44
N ILE A 60 -6.19 -9.24 -5.26
CA ILE A 60 -5.89 -9.98 -4.03
C ILE A 60 -6.23 -11.47 -4.21
N GLY A 61 -7.38 -11.78 -4.83
CA GLY A 61 -7.77 -13.14 -5.12
C GLY A 61 -6.82 -13.83 -6.09
N GLU A 62 -6.38 -13.14 -7.13
CA GLU A 62 -5.40 -13.68 -8.08
C GLU A 62 -4.06 -13.95 -7.40
N TRP A 63 -3.60 -13.04 -6.55
CA TRP A 63 -2.37 -13.22 -5.78
C TRP A 63 -2.43 -14.44 -4.89
N TYR A 64 -3.55 -14.60 -4.18
CA TYR A 64 -3.74 -15.75 -3.29
C TYR A 64 -3.53 -17.08 -4.02
N ASN A 65 -4.05 -17.18 -5.24
CA ASN A 65 -3.89 -18.38 -6.06
C ASN A 65 -2.45 -18.63 -6.48
N SER A 66 -1.59 -17.61 -6.41
CA SER A 66 -0.17 -17.71 -6.75
C SER A 66 0.74 -17.76 -5.51
N GLY A 67 0.17 -17.91 -4.31
CA GLY A 67 0.93 -17.97 -3.07
C GLY A 67 1.41 -16.61 -2.58
N ILE A 68 0.78 -15.53 -3.04
CA ILE A 68 1.06 -14.16 -2.61
C ILE A 68 -0.10 -13.69 -1.75
N PHE A 69 0.21 -13.09 -0.60
CA PHE A 69 -0.81 -12.68 0.36
C PHE A 69 -0.83 -11.15 0.49
N PHE A 70 -2.02 -10.60 0.46
CA PHE A 70 -2.22 -9.19 0.72
C PHE A 70 -1.72 -8.84 2.12
N ILE A 71 -0.89 -7.79 2.23
CA ILE A 71 -0.36 -7.35 3.53
C ILE A 71 -0.70 -5.90 3.86
N GLY A 72 -1.02 -5.10 2.88
CA GLY A 72 -1.33 -3.70 3.17
C GLY A 72 -1.32 -2.80 1.95
N PHE A 73 -1.17 -1.52 2.23
CA PHE A 73 -1.26 -0.48 1.23
C PHE A 73 0.01 0.35 1.18
N VAL A 74 0.28 0.92 0.01
CA VAL A 74 1.21 2.02 -0.13
C VAL A 74 0.45 3.20 -0.71
N HIS A 75 0.75 4.40 -0.20
CA HIS A 75 0.25 5.61 -0.83
C HIS A 75 1.30 6.71 -0.73
N SER A 76 1.22 7.63 -1.69
CA SER A 76 2.13 8.77 -1.75
C SER A 76 1.54 9.95 -0.99
N HIS A 77 2.36 10.59 -0.15
CA HIS A 77 1.99 11.78 0.60
C HIS A 77 2.79 12.98 0.11
N ALA A 78 2.27 14.17 0.39
CA ALA A 78 2.99 15.41 0.13
C ALA A 78 4.19 15.54 1.05
N GLN A 79 5.15 16.39 0.67
CA GLN A 79 6.32 16.69 1.47
C GLN A 79 5.92 17.13 2.88
N GLY A 80 6.63 16.60 3.89
CA GLY A 80 6.38 16.93 5.30
C GLY A 80 5.28 16.10 5.93
N ARG A 81 4.65 15.19 5.19
CA ARG A 81 3.57 14.34 5.69
C ARG A 81 4.00 12.88 5.75
N GLU A 82 5.04 12.61 6.53
CA GLU A 82 5.59 11.25 6.67
C GLU A 82 4.72 10.32 7.51
N GLN A 83 3.75 10.85 8.26
CA GLN A 83 2.95 10.05 9.18
C GLN A 83 1.60 9.71 8.60
N LEU A 84 1.01 8.63 9.11
CA LEU A 84 -0.36 8.24 8.77
C LEU A 84 -1.35 9.27 9.31
N SER A 85 -2.35 9.61 8.51
CA SER A 85 -3.47 10.43 8.98
C SER A 85 -4.41 9.61 9.85
N PRO A 86 -5.26 10.25 10.67
CA PRO A 86 -6.31 9.52 11.39
C PRO A 86 -7.21 8.70 10.46
N CYS A 87 -7.49 9.20 9.26
CA CYS A 87 -8.28 8.46 8.26
C CYS A 87 -7.54 7.20 7.80
N ASP A 88 -6.23 7.30 7.56
CA ASP A 88 -5.41 6.15 7.16
C ASP A 88 -5.47 5.06 8.23
N ILE A 89 -5.32 5.46 9.48
CA ILE A 89 -5.32 4.51 10.61
C ILE A 89 -6.68 3.83 10.74
N ARG A 90 -7.76 4.59 10.67
CA ARG A 90 -9.12 4.01 10.75
C ARG A 90 -9.38 3.04 9.61
N TYR A 91 -8.96 3.39 8.40
CA TYR A 91 -9.14 2.53 7.24
C TYR A 91 -8.35 1.24 7.39
N ALA A 92 -7.09 1.33 7.80
CA ALA A 92 -6.23 0.17 8.02
C ALA A 92 -6.82 -0.76 9.08
N GLU A 93 -7.29 -0.22 10.20
CA GLU A 93 -7.90 -1.02 11.26
C GLU A 93 -9.17 -1.73 10.78
N LYS A 94 -9.98 -1.06 9.98
CA LYS A 94 -11.19 -1.65 9.40
C LYS A 94 -10.84 -2.82 8.47
N ILE A 95 -9.87 -2.65 7.60
CA ILE A 95 -9.45 -3.70 6.66
C ILE A 95 -8.83 -4.86 7.42
N LYS A 96 -7.98 -4.58 8.39
CA LYS A 96 -7.35 -5.60 9.23
C LYS A 96 -8.40 -6.48 9.91
N THR A 97 -9.41 -5.87 10.50
CA THR A 97 -10.49 -6.59 11.18
C THR A 97 -11.33 -7.39 10.19
N THR A 98 -11.72 -6.77 9.07
CA THR A 98 -12.57 -7.41 8.07
C THR A 98 -11.89 -8.62 7.44
N CYS A 99 -10.58 -8.54 7.21
CA CYS A 99 -9.80 -9.61 6.58
C CYS A 99 -9.21 -10.59 7.59
N GLY A 100 -9.43 -10.41 8.89
CA GLY A 100 -8.90 -11.28 9.92
C GLY A 100 -7.38 -11.28 10.02
N MET A 101 -6.76 -10.13 9.73
CA MET A 101 -5.30 -10.01 9.74
C MET A 101 -4.80 -9.70 11.16
N THR A 102 -3.63 -10.25 11.51
CA THR A 102 -2.99 -9.93 12.79
C THR A 102 -2.28 -8.58 12.74
N GLU A 103 -1.80 -8.19 11.57
CA GLU A 103 -1.17 -6.89 11.34
C GLU A 103 -1.36 -6.48 9.90
N ILE A 104 -1.24 -5.18 9.64
CA ILE A 104 -1.35 -4.63 8.30
C ILE A 104 -0.23 -3.62 8.09
N LEU A 105 0.41 -3.67 6.91
CA LEU A 105 1.46 -2.74 6.53
C LEU A 105 0.86 -1.52 5.85
N MET A 106 1.21 -0.35 6.37
CA MET A 106 0.89 0.92 5.73
C MET A 106 2.20 1.59 5.36
N LEU A 107 2.50 1.61 4.06
CA LEU A 107 3.73 2.19 3.54
C LEU A 107 3.43 3.58 2.99
N ILE A 108 4.16 4.57 3.49
CA ILE A 108 4.07 5.95 2.98
C ILE A 108 5.28 6.19 2.07
N TYR A 109 5.00 6.65 0.86
CA TYR A 109 6.04 7.06 -0.08
C TYR A 109 5.99 8.58 -0.28
N LEU A 110 7.13 9.23 -0.18
CA LEU A 110 7.26 10.67 -0.42
C LEU A 110 7.98 10.88 -1.75
N PRO A 111 7.24 11.24 -2.83
CA PRO A 111 7.86 11.39 -4.15
C PRO A 111 8.96 12.46 -4.20
N ASP A 112 8.82 13.55 -3.44
CA ASP A 112 9.79 14.63 -3.43
C ASP A 112 11.17 14.19 -2.95
N LYS A 113 11.20 13.26 -1.97
CA LYS A 113 12.45 12.77 -1.36
C LYS A 113 12.79 11.36 -1.79
N LYS A 114 11.90 10.69 -2.52
CA LYS A 114 12.00 9.27 -2.86
C LYS A 114 12.27 8.41 -1.61
N SER A 115 11.58 8.73 -0.51
CA SER A 115 11.75 8.04 0.77
C SER A 115 10.51 7.23 1.14
N PHE A 116 10.74 6.15 1.90
CA PHE A 116 9.71 5.21 2.31
C PHE A 116 9.64 5.15 3.83
N HIS A 117 8.44 5.10 4.37
CA HIS A 117 8.20 4.98 5.81
C HIS A 117 7.20 3.85 6.05
N GLN A 118 7.59 2.83 6.83
CA GLN A 118 6.73 1.71 7.15
C GLN A 118 6.03 1.93 8.48
N TYR A 119 4.72 1.64 8.49
CA TYR A 119 3.91 1.61 9.71
C TYR A 119 3.20 0.27 9.75
N ILE A 120 3.35 -0.45 10.86
CA ILE A 120 2.70 -1.75 11.06
C ILE A 120 1.65 -1.59 12.14
N LEU A 121 0.40 -1.78 11.78
CA LEU A 121 -0.73 -1.60 12.67
C LEU A 121 -1.39 -2.91 13.09
#